data_cab83391c4675bb2bd82f0ec28878ab2
#
_entry.id   cab83391c4675bb2bd82f0ec28878ab2
#
_cell.length_a   1.000
_cell.length_b   1.000
_cell.length_c   1.000
_cell.angle_alpha   90.00
_cell.angle_beta   90.00
_cell.angle_gamma   90.00
#
_symmetry.space_group_name_H-M   'P 1'
#
loop_
_entity.id
_entity.type
_entity.pdbx_description
1 polymer ?
#
loop_
_entity_poly.entity_id
_entity_poly.type
_entity_poly.pdbx_seq_one_letter_code
_entity_poly.pdbx_strand_id
1 'polypeptide(L)'
;HWLMKSELDVYPYAQLVADGQTHWDGVRNYQARNTMRDAMKEGDLILYYHSNTKPPHVAGVARVVREGYPDFTSWDSKGKYYDEKSTPEQPRWFMVDIEPVMELPMVSLHDMKENPKLDGMPLLQRGQRLSVQSVSSEHFDEVLAMANVRRGDLR
;
A
#
# COMPACT_ATOMS: atom_id res chain seq x y z
N HIS A 1 -6.13 9.09 -1.11
CA HIS A 1 -5.19 8.23 -1.84
C HIS A 1 -4.11 7.73 -0.89
N TRP A 2 -3.58 6.56 -1.18
CA TRP A 2 -2.68 5.86 -0.30
C TRP A 2 -1.48 5.33 -1.05
N LEU A 3 -0.42 5.03 -0.31
CA LEU A 3 0.73 4.26 -0.81
C LEU A 3 0.91 3.10 0.15
N MET A 4 1.03 1.90 -0.40
CA MET A 4 1.28 0.69 0.38
C MET A 4 2.57 0.05 -0.10
N LYS A 5 3.46 -0.27 0.84
CA LYS A 5 4.76 -0.86 0.55
C LYS A 5 4.73 -2.37 0.71
N SER A 6 5.29 -3.06 -0.27
CA SER A 6 5.57 -4.49 -0.18
C SER A 6 6.98 -4.76 -0.70
N GLU A 7 7.62 -5.77 -0.14
CA GLU A 7 8.89 -6.24 -0.67
C GLU A 7 8.64 -7.08 -1.94
N LEU A 8 9.50 -6.91 -2.95
CA LEU A 8 9.34 -7.55 -4.24
C LEU A 8 9.31 -9.08 -4.14
N ASP A 9 10.09 -9.66 -3.24
CA ASP A 9 10.17 -11.10 -3.03
C ASP A 9 9.17 -11.64 -2.00
N VAL A 10 8.33 -10.77 -1.41
CA VAL A 10 7.26 -11.16 -0.49
C VAL A 10 5.91 -11.16 -1.21
N TYR A 11 5.52 -10.02 -1.76
CA TYR A 11 4.26 -9.93 -2.50
C TYR A 11 4.36 -8.88 -3.61
N PRO A 12 4.91 -9.25 -4.79
CA PRO A 12 5.05 -8.32 -5.90
C PRO A 12 3.70 -7.97 -6.53
N TYR A 13 3.64 -6.85 -7.23
CA TYR A 13 2.42 -6.41 -7.92
C TYR A 13 1.93 -7.46 -8.92
N ALA A 14 2.85 -8.15 -9.59
CA ALA A 14 2.48 -9.23 -10.51
C ALA A 14 1.71 -10.35 -9.82
N GLN A 15 2.02 -10.64 -8.55
CA GLN A 15 1.26 -11.63 -7.77
C GLN A 15 -0.14 -11.13 -7.45
N LEU A 16 -0.28 -9.85 -7.14
CA LEU A 16 -1.60 -9.24 -6.94
C LEU A 16 -2.45 -9.36 -8.21
N VAL A 17 -1.86 -9.11 -9.38
CA VAL A 17 -2.54 -9.27 -10.67
C VAL A 17 -3.00 -10.71 -10.87
N ALA A 18 -2.12 -11.68 -10.58
CA ALA A 18 -2.44 -13.10 -10.72
C ALA A 18 -3.55 -13.54 -9.75
N ASP A 19 -3.55 -13.02 -8.52
CA ASP A 19 -4.54 -13.36 -7.50
C ASP A 19 -5.87 -12.62 -7.72
N GLY A 20 -5.86 -11.48 -8.40
CA GLY A 20 -7.04 -10.64 -8.66
C GLY A 20 -7.51 -9.81 -7.48
N GLN A 21 -7.25 -10.24 -6.28
CA GLN A 21 -7.61 -9.57 -5.03
C GLN A 21 -6.83 -10.21 -3.88
N THR A 22 -6.49 -9.43 -2.87
CA THR A 22 -5.85 -9.98 -1.67
C THR A 22 -6.27 -9.21 -0.43
N HIS A 23 -6.17 -9.88 0.73
CA HIS A 23 -6.24 -9.19 2.01
C HIS A 23 -4.83 -8.74 2.40
N TRP A 24 -4.72 -7.51 2.91
CA TRP A 24 -3.42 -6.91 3.27
C TRP A 24 -3.12 -7.15 4.73
N ASP A 25 -2.66 -8.35 5.03
CA ASP A 25 -2.41 -8.81 6.39
C ASP A 25 -0.99 -8.48 6.87
N GLY A 26 -0.73 -8.79 8.13
CA GLY A 26 0.62 -8.78 8.68
C GLY A 26 1.17 -7.39 9.04
N VAL A 27 0.36 -6.33 8.97
CA VAL A 27 0.80 -4.98 9.37
C VAL A 27 0.84 -4.93 10.90
N ARG A 28 2.02 -4.67 11.46
CA ARG A 28 2.27 -4.69 12.90
C ARG A 28 2.82 -3.36 13.40
N ASN A 29 2.25 -2.27 12.91
CA ASN A 29 2.51 -0.91 13.35
C ASN A 29 1.16 -0.26 13.66
N TYR A 30 1.03 0.31 14.85
CA TYR A 30 -0.27 0.85 15.30
C TYR A 30 -0.74 2.03 14.45
N GLN A 31 0.16 2.87 13.97
CA GLN A 31 -0.23 4.01 13.12
C GLN A 31 -0.77 3.53 11.76
N ALA A 32 -0.08 2.57 11.15
CA ALA A 32 -0.55 1.98 9.88
C ALA A 32 -1.86 1.22 10.09
N ARG A 33 -1.98 0.48 11.21
CA ARG A 33 -3.24 -0.20 11.58
C ARG A 33 -4.39 0.78 11.69
N ASN A 34 -4.18 1.92 12.36
CA ASN A 34 -5.23 2.91 12.54
C ASN A 34 -5.67 3.49 11.18
N THR A 35 -4.73 3.71 10.28
CA THR A 35 -5.03 4.16 8.91
C THR A 35 -5.92 3.17 8.18
N MET A 36 -5.58 1.89 8.20
CA MET A 36 -6.37 0.84 7.54
C MET A 36 -7.73 0.66 8.20
N ARG A 37 -7.79 0.73 9.52
CA ARG A 37 -9.04 0.54 10.26
C ARG A 37 -10.02 1.71 10.06
N ASP A 38 -9.50 2.94 10.10
CA ASP A 38 -10.35 4.13 10.27
C ASP A 38 -10.42 5.04 9.04
N ALA A 39 -9.39 5.07 8.20
CA ALA A 39 -9.25 6.09 7.15
C ALA A 39 -9.40 5.57 5.73
N MET A 40 -8.94 4.36 5.45
CA MET A 40 -9.01 3.79 4.10
C MET A 40 -10.43 3.33 3.80
N LYS A 41 -10.98 3.81 2.68
CA LYS A 41 -12.37 3.56 2.28
C LYS A 41 -12.44 2.80 0.97
N GLU A 42 -13.51 2.02 0.80
CA GLU A 42 -13.78 1.32 -0.45
C GLU A 42 -13.74 2.31 -1.62
N GLY A 43 -13.03 1.94 -2.68
CA GLY A 43 -12.82 2.77 -3.86
C GLY A 43 -11.57 3.65 -3.81
N ASP A 44 -10.93 3.79 -2.65
CA ASP A 44 -9.70 4.57 -2.55
C ASP A 44 -8.59 3.95 -3.41
N LEU A 45 -7.85 4.80 -4.11
CA LEU A 45 -6.74 4.38 -4.96
C LEU A 45 -5.44 4.31 -4.18
N ILE A 46 -4.59 3.38 -4.57
CA ILE A 46 -3.35 3.04 -3.89
C ILE A 46 -2.21 3.02 -4.89
N LEU A 47 -1.10 3.70 -4.57
CA LEU A 47 0.17 3.48 -5.25
C LEU A 47 0.83 2.25 -4.62
N TYR A 48 1.05 1.22 -5.42
CA TYR A 48 1.68 -0.02 -4.96
C TYR A 48 3.18 0.10 -5.12
N TYR A 49 3.90 0.10 -4.00
CA TYR A 49 5.33 0.42 -3.96
C TYR A 49 6.14 -0.81 -3.56
N HIS A 50 7.16 -1.11 -4.37
CA HIS A 50 8.13 -2.15 -4.04
C HIS A 50 9.29 -1.55 -3.27
N SER A 51 9.42 -1.95 -2.00
CA SER A 51 10.54 -1.57 -1.14
C SER A 51 11.59 -2.69 -1.17
N ASN A 52 12.77 -2.38 -0.60
CA ASN A 52 13.85 -3.36 -0.41
C ASN A 52 14.26 -4.06 -1.72
N THR A 53 14.31 -3.32 -2.79
CA THR A 53 14.76 -3.77 -4.12
C THR A 53 15.57 -2.66 -4.79
N LYS A 54 16.21 -2.94 -5.89
CA LYS A 54 17.05 -1.96 -6.63
C LYS A 54 16.55 -1.81 -8.06
N PRO A 55 15.96 -0.65 -8.40
CA PRO A 55 15.64 0.46 -7.50
C PRO A 55 14.30 0.24 -6.79
N PRO A 56 14.09 0.84 -5.61
CA PRO A 56 12.74 0.92 -5.04
C PRO A 56 11.85 1.74 -5.98
N HIS A 57 10.58 1.35 -6.15
CA HIS A 57 9.74 1.99 -7.17
C HIS A 57 8.26 1.75 -6.96
N VAL A 58 7.44 2.64 -7.53
CA VAL A 58 6.01 2.40 -7.70
C VAL A 58 5.82 1.47 -8.89
N ALA A 59 5.11 0.38 -8.70
CA ALA A 59 4.92 -0.67 -9.72
C ALA A 59 3.53 -0.66 -10.34
N GLY A 60 2.54 -0.10 -9.67
CA GLY A 60 1.18 -0.11 -10.18
C GLY A 60 0.21 0.62 -9.27
N VAL A 61 -1.05 0.62 -9.69
CA VAL A 61 -2.17 1.19 -8.94
C VAL A 61 -3.07 0.05 -8.50
N ALA A 62 -3.52 0.11 -7.24
CA ALA A 62 -4.51 -0.79 -6.69
C ALA A 62 -5.69 0.02 -6.14
N ARG A 63 -6.72 -0.67 -5.68
CA ARG A 63 -7.94 -0.04 -5.14
C ARG A 63 -8.41 -0.82 -3.92
N VAL A 64 -8.89 -0.11 -2.91
CA VAL A 64 -9.52 -0.73 -1.74
C VAL A 64 -10.89 -1.29 -2.15
N VAL A 65 -11.12 -2.57 -1.89
CA VAL A 65 -12.40 -3.24 -2.18
C VAL A 65 -13.13 -3.67 -0.91
N ARG A 66 -12.45 -3.71 0.22
CA ARG A 66 -13.07 -3.95 1.54
C ARG A 66 -12.37 -3.11 2.58
N GLU A 67 -13.15 -2.34 3.33
CA GLU A 67 -12.66 -1.46 4.40
C GLU A 67 -12.16 -2.26 5.58
N GLY A 68 -11.47 -1.59 6.50
CA GLY A 68 -10.79 -2.21 7.62
C GLY A 68 -11.62 -3.22 8.40
N TYR A 69 -11.09 -4.41 8.57
CA TYR A 69 -11.67 -5.48 9.35
C TYR A 69 -10.55 -6.23 10.08
N PRO A 70 -10.88 -7.02 11.12
CA PRO A 70 -9.83 -7.68 11.91
C PRO A 70 -8.94 -8.59 11.06
N ASP A 71 -7.64 -8.49 11.28
CA ASP A 71 -6.64 -9.36 10.66
C ASP A 71 -6.65 -10.72 11.34
N PHE A 72 -7.34 -11.67 10.73
CA PHE A 72 -7.49 -13.02 11.28
C PHE A 72 -6.19 -13.82 11.29
N THR A 73 -5.17 -13.41 10.53
CA THR A 73 -3.87 -14.09 10.54
C THR A 73 -3.16 -13.91 11.88
N SER A 74 -3.53 -12.88 12.66
CA SER A 74 -2.99 -12.66 14.00
C SER A 74 -3.49 -13.69 15.02
N TRP A 75 -4.54 -14.45 14.69
CA TRP A 75 -5.14 -15.46 15.57
C TRP A 75 -4.62 -16.88 15.31
N ASP A 76 -3.89 -17.08 14.22
CA ASP A 76 -3.35 -18.39 13.86
C ASP A 76 -2.01 -18.61 14.54
N SER A 77 -1.99 -19.46 15.58
CA SER A 77 -0.79 -19.73 16.37
C SER A 77 0.36 -20.35 15.57
N LYS A 78 0.08 -20.87 14.37
CA LYS A 78 1.07 -21.43 13.47
C LYS A 78 1.46 -20.45 12.36
N GLY A 79 0.78 -19.29 12.30
CA GLY A 79 0.99 -18.33 11.26
C GLY A 79 2.17 -17.38 11.54
N LYS A 80 2.74 -16.86 10.47
CA LYS A 80 3.85 -15.91 10.52
C LYS A 80 3.51 -14.63 11.29
N TYR A 81 2.24 -14.23 11.29
CA TYR A 81 1.78 -12.97 11.86
C TYR A 81 1.01 -13.13 13.16
N TYR A 82 1.18 -14.26 13.84
CA TYR A 82 0.48 -14.53 15.08
C TYR A 82 0.83 -13.51 16.16
N ASP A 83 -0.20 -13.04 16.87
CA ASP A 83 -0.07 -12.20 18.06
C ASP A 83 -1.05 -12.73 19.12
N GLU A 84 -0.53 -13.32 20.18
CA GLU A 84 -1.36 -13.91 21.26
C GLU A 84 -2.25 -12.89 21.96
N LYS A 85 -1.88 -11.59 21.88
CA LYS A 85 -2.66 -10.50 22.49
C LYS A 85 -3.84 -10.05 21.62
N SER A 86 -3.90 -10.51 20.37
CA SER A 86 -5.01 -10.23 19.45
C SER A 86 -5.93 -11.44 19.40
N THR A 87 -7.21 -11.25 19.69
CA THR A 87 -8.20 -12.31 19.71
C THR A 87 -9.43 -11.90 18.91
N PRO A 88 -10.29 -12.89 18.50
CA PRO A 88 -11.53 -12.55 17.81
C PRO A 88 -12.45 -11.63 18.64
N GLU A 89 -12.41 -11.70 19.96
CA GLU A 89 -13.20 -10.88 20.88
C GLU A 89 -12.61 -9.47 21.06
N GLN A 90 -11.27 -9.37 20.99
CA GLN A 90 -10.54 -8.10 21.13
C GLN A 90 -9.45 -8.03 20.06
N PRO A 91 -9.82 -7.80 18.79
CA PRO A 91 -8.84 -7.75 17.72
C PRO A 91 -7.93 -6.53 17.88
N ARG A 92 -6.64 -6.77 17.73
CA ARG A 92 -5.61 -5.72 17.81
C ARG A 92 -5.18 -5.23 16.44
N TRP A 93 -5.17 -6.13 15.46
CA TRP A 93 -4.67 -5.86 14.13
C TRP A 93 -5.80 -5.89 13.11
N PHE A 94 -5.71 -5.02 12.11
CA PHE A 94 -6.72 -4.85 11.08
C PHE A 94 -6.07 -4.89 9.70
N MET A 95 -6.87 -5.16 8.69
CA MET A 95 -6.44 -5.21 7.31
C MET A 95 -7.54 -4.71 6.38
N VAL A 96 -7.17 -4.43 5.14
CA VAL A 96 -8.10 -4.08 4.06
C VAL A 96 -7.91 -5.09 2.93
N ASP A 97 -8.91 -5.23 2.07
CA ASP A 97 -8.76 -5.98 0.83
C ASP A 97 -8.52 -5.01 -0.31
N ILE A 98 -7.62 -5.39 -1.22
CA ILE A 98 -7.27 -4.58 -2.37
C ILE A 98 -7.32 -5.42 -3.66
N GLU A 99 -7.54 -4.73 -4.79
CA GLU A 99 -7.47 -5.33 -6.12
C GLU A 99 -6.53 -4.52 -7.02
N PRO A 100 -5.92 -5.13 -8.05
CA PRO A 100 -5.11 -4.37 -8.99
C PRO A 100 -5.99 -3.53 -9.92
N VAL A 101 -5.51 -2.35 -10.29
CA VAL A 101 -6.18 -1.47 -11.24
C VAL A 101 -5.40 -1.35 -12.53
N MET A 102 -4.10 -1.01 -12.43
CA MET A 102 -3.26 -0.82 -13.60
C MET A 102 -1.79 -0.98 -13.22
N GLU A 103 -1.06 -1.79 -13.97
CA GLU A 103 0.39 -1.83 -13.87
C GLU A 103 0.97 -0.55 -14.45
N LEU A 104 1.98 0.01 -13.81
CA LEU A 104 2.66 1.22 -14.27
C LEU A 104 4.07 0.90 -14.75
N PRO A 105 4.58 1.60 -15.77
CA PRO A 105 6.01 1.67 -15.97
C PRO A 105 6.67 2.10 -14.66
N MET A 106 7.80 1.49 -14.32
CA MET A 106 8.48 1.73 -13.06
C MET A 106 8.71 3.22 -12.81
N VAL A 107 8.21 3.74 -11.69
CA VAL A 107 8.51 5.10 -11.22
C VAL A 107 9.43 4.97 -10.02
N SER A 108 10.72 5.20 -10.22
CA SER A 108 11.72 4.94 -9.18
C SER A 108 11.70 5.99 -8.08
N LEU A 109 12.12 5.58 -6.88
CA LEU A 109 12.29 6.50 -5.75
C LEU A 109 13.25 7.64 -6.10
N HIS A 110 14.33 7.31 -6.82
CA HIS A 110 15.30 8.31 -7.25
C HIS A 110 14.64 9.39 -8.12
N ASP A 111 13.87 8.98 -9.13
CA ASP A 111 13.20 9.94 -10.03
C ASP A 111 12.17 10.77 -9.27
N MET A 112 11.45 10.17 -8.32
CA MET A 112 10.50 10.91 -7.49
C MET A 112 11.20 11.96 -6.62
N LYS A 113 12.36 11.64 -6.05
CA LYS A 113 13.15 12.59 -5.24
C LYS A 113 13.65 13.78 -6.08
N GLU A 114 13.89 13.56 -7.36
CA GLU A 114 14.34 14.60 -8.27
C GLU A 114 13.21 15.49 -8.78
N ASN A 115 11.97 15.15 -8.50
CA ASN A 115 10.79 15.86 -8.99
C ASN A 115 10.28 16.86 -7.95
N PRO A 116 10.46 18.19 -8.17
CA PRO A 116 10.04 19.20 -7.20
C PRO A 116 8.52 19.25 -6.98
N LYS A 117 7.72 18.73 -7.90
CA LYS A 117 6.26 18.66 -7.72
C LYS A 117 5.84 17.65 -6.67
N LEU A 118 6.75 16.78 -6.22
CA LEU A 118 6.50 15.81 -5.17
C LEU A 118 7.05 16.26 -3.80
N ASP A 119 7.51 17.50 -3.69
CA ASP A 119 7.99 18.03 -2.42
C ASP A 119 6.92 17.86 -1.33
N GLY A 120 7.33 17.37 -0.17
CA GLY A 120 6.44 17.14 0.96
C GLY A 120 5.72 15.79 0.94
N MET A 121 5.88 14.98 -0.11
CA MET A 121 5.30 13.64 -0.15
C MET A 121 5.90 12.77 0.97
N PRO A 122 5.05 12.14 1.82
CA PRO A 122 5.56 11.38 2.97
C PRO A 122 6.62 10.33 2.62
N LEU A 123 6.46 9.63 1.49
CA LEU A 123 7.42 8.62 1.04
C LEU A 123 8.85 9.18 0.95
N LEU A 124 8.99 10.45 0.57
CA LEU A 124 10.28 11.09 0.30
C LEU A 124 10.91 11.69 1.54
N GLN A 125 10.18 11.71 2.66
CA GLN A 125 10.68 12.27 3.92
C GLN A 125 11.72 11.34 4.54
N ARG A 126 12.79 11.93 5.04
CA ARG A 126 13.88 11.20 5.70
C ARG A 126 13.35 10.47 6.93
N GLY A 127 13.68 9.19 7.06
CA GLY A 127 13.29 8.39 8.22
C GLY A 127 11.86 7.88 8.18
N GLN A 128 11.12 8.14 7.11
CA GLN A 128 9.75 7.62 6.97
C GLN A 128 9.77 6.12 6.71
N ARG A 129 9.19 5.35 7.63
CA ARG A 129 9.22 3.87 7.58
C ARG A 129 7.84 3.22 7.55
N LEU A 130 6.77 4.00 7.55
CA LEU A 130 5.42 3.46 7.52
C LEU A 130 5.15 2.71 6.20
N SER A 131 4.59 1.52 6.31
CA SER A 131 4.24 0.70 5.15
C SER A 131 2.91 1.12 4.51
N VAL A 132 2.11 1.90 5.21
CA VAL A 132 0.86 2.46 4.69
C VAL A 132 0.92 3.97 4.94
N GLN A 133 0.84 4.74 3.85
CA GLN A 133 1.01 6.20 3.92
C GLN A 133 -0.08 6.91 3.14
N SER A 134 -0.46 8.11 3.61
CA SER A 134 -1.34 8.96 2.84
C SER A 134 -0.61 9.61 1.65
N VAL A 135 -1.33 9.84 0.57
CA VAL A 135 -0.82 10.54 -0.61
C VAL A 135 -1.85 11.59 -1.01
N SER A 136 -1.43 12.83 -1.17
CA SER A 136 -2.32 13.89 -1.64
C SER A 136 -2.78 13.60 -3.07
N SER A 137 -3.94 14.12 -3.44
CA SER A 137 -4.46 14.01 -4.80
C SER A 137 -3.46 14.53 -5.83
N GLU A 138 -2.81 15.65 -5.52
CA GLU A 138 -1.82 16.27 -6.42
C GLU A 138 -0.58 15.39 -6.58
N HIS A 139 -0.07 14.82 -5.50
CA HIS A 139 1.09 13.92 -5.58
C HIS A 139 0.73 12.63 -6.30
N PHE A 140 -0.46 12.10 -6.07
CA PHE A 140 -0.94 10.92 -6.77
C PHE A 140 -0.96 11.16 -8.29
N ASP A 141 -1.54 12.27 -8.72
CA ASP A 141 -1.61 12.62 -10.15
C ASP A 141 -0.23 12.83 -10.76
N GLU A 142 0.71 13.41 -9.99
CA GLU A 142 2.08 13.61 -10.49
C GLU A 142 2.81 12.30 -10.70
N VAL A 143 2.67 11.34 -9.77
CA VAL A 143 3.27 10.01 -9.95
C VAL A 143 2.70 9.32 -11.18
N LEU A 144 1.40 9.42 -11.41
CA LEU A 144 0.79 8.89 -12.64
C LEU A 144 1.38 9.56 -13.89
N ALA A 145 1.55 10.88 -13.85
CA ALA A 145 2.14 11.62 -14.97
C ALA A 145 3.58 11.17 -15.27
N MET A 146 4.37 10.86 -14.23
CA MET A 146 5.71 10.33 -14.41
C MET A 146 5.69 8.96 -15.12
N ALA A 147 4.60 8.22 -15.02
CA ALA A 147 4.39 6.94 -15.71
C ALA A 147 3.65 7.13 -17.04
N ASN A 148 3.40 8.36 -17.49
CA ASN A 148 2.62 8.70 -18.68
C ASN A 148 1.18 8.18 -18.61
N VAL A 149 0.58 8.23 -17.43
CA VAL A 149 -0.79 7.77 -17.17
C VAL A 149 -1.60 8.92 -16.60
N ARG A 150 -2.88 8.98 -16.95
CA ARG A 150 -3.83 9.94 -16.41
C ARG A 150 -4.85 9.20 -15.54
N ARG A 151 -5.47 9.93 -14.59
CA ARG A 151 -6.51 9.36 -13.75
C ARG A 151 -7.63 8.71 -14.55
N GLY A 152 -8.03 9.30 -15.66
CA GLY A 152 -9.05 8.76 -16.55
C GLY A 152 -8.69 7.43 -17.21
N ASP A 153 -7.41 7.06 -17.21
CA ASP A 153 -6.95 5.77 -17.73
C ASP A 153 -7.15 4.63 -16.74
N LEU A 154 -7.38 4.95 -15.48
CA LEU A 154 -7.58 3.96 -14.40
C LEU A 154 -9.02 3.43 -14.48
N ARG A 155 -9.16 2.09 -14.49
CA ARG A 155 -10.48 1.45 -14.61
C ARG A 155 -10.71 0.34 -13.60
#